data_74b98f077828b0533225c9e65f678c01
#
_entry.id   74b98f077828b0533225c9e65f678c01
#
_cell.length_a   1.000
_cell.length_b   1.000
_cell.length_c   1.000
_cell.angle_alpha   90.00
_cell.angle_beta   90.00
_cell.angle_gamma   90.00
#
_symmetry.space_group_name_H-M   'P 1'
#
loop_
_entity.id
_entity.type
_entity.pdbx_description
1 polymer ?
#
loop_
_entity_poly.entity_id
_entity_poly.type
_entity_poly.pdbx_seq_one_letter_code
_entity_poly.pdbx_strand_id
1 'polypeptide(L)' 'MDELCTDCRKQKFWTPCTWCKKPLCEDCARFELLAEGCGTVVPAYFCATCVVDPCCNPNAIFWQMKETDVR' A
#
# COMPACT_ATOMS: atom_id res chain seq x y z
N MET A 1 12.54 20.00 -5.53
CA MET A 1 13.18 19.07 -4.64
C MET A 1 12.66 17.68 -4.84
N ASP A 2 13.53 16.76 -4.96
CA ASP A 2 13.15 15.38 -5.16
C ASP A 2 12.86 14.73 -3.82
N GLU A 3 11.68 14.17 -3.70
CA GLU A 3 11.36 13.39 -2.52
C GLU A 3 11.74 11.95 -2.76
N LEU A 4 12.22 11.31 -1.73
CA LEU A 4 12.59 9.91 -1.79
C LEU A 4 11.53 9.08 -1.11
N CYS A 5 11.44 7.81 -1.53
CA CYS A 5 10.57 6.86 -0.90
C CYS A 5 10.88 6.76 0.59
N THR A 6 9.84 6.81 1.41
CA THR A 6 10.04 6.75 2.85
C THR A 6 10.52 5.38 3.29
N ASP A 7 10.12 4.33 2.57
CA ASP A 7 10.46 2.98 2.97
C ASP A 7 11.90 2.62 2.66
N CYS A 8 12.32 2.79 1.42
CA CYS A 8 13.66 2.38 1.03
C CYS A 8 14.64 3.54 0.98
N ARG A 9 14.14 4.75 0.75
CA ARG A 9 14.96 5.96 0.68
C ARG A 9 16.02 5.90 -0.39
N LYS A 10 15.83 5.03 -1.36
CA LYS A 10 16.81 4.89 -2.43
C LYS A 10 16.25 5.35 -3.76
N GLN A 11 14.96 5.22 -3.94
CA GLN A 11 14.33 5.58 -5.20
C GLN A 11 13.48 6.81 -5.01
N LYS A 12 13.22 7.47 -6.12
CA LYS A 12 12.46 8.69 -6.09
C LYS A 12 11.00 8.40 -5.80
N PHE A 13 10.33 9.41 -5.27
CA PHE A 13 8.90 9.36 -5.03
C PHE A 13 8.15 9.03 -6.32
N TRP A 14 7.23 8.08 -6.23
CA TRP A 14 6.40 7.69 -7.36
C TRP A 14 4.94 7.93 -7.06
N THR A 15 4.46 7.51 -5.90
CA THR A 15 3.08 7.69 -5.52
C THR A 15 2.99 7.75 -4.01
N PRO A 16 2.01 8.50 -3.45
CA PRO A 16 1.84 8.52 -2.01
C PRO A 16 0.99 7.35 -1.55
N CYS A 17 1.17 6.99 -0.28
CA CYS A 17 0.29 6.02 0.35
C CYS A 17 -1.12 6.61 0.41
N THR A 18 -2.11 5.79 0.10
CA THR A 18 -3.50 6.26 0.07
C THR A 18 -3.96 6.70 1.46
N TRP A 19 -3.42 6.10 2.50
CA TRP A 19 -3.87 6.39 3.86
C TRP A 19 -2.99 7.40 4.55
N CYS A 20 -1.70 7.09 4.72
CA CYS A 20 -0.81 7.94 5.51
C CYS A 20 -0.08 8.98 4.68
N LYS A 21 -0.20 8.91 3.37
CA LYS A 21 0.35 9.91 2.46
C LYS A 21 1.87 9.92 2.43
N LYS A 22 2.50 8.87 2.87
CA LYS A 22 3.95 8.79 2.78
C LYS A 22 4.39 8.62 1.34
N PRO A 23 5.45 9.28 0.92
CA PRO A 23 5.97 9.09 -0.43
C PRO A 23 6.53 7.68 -0.58
N LEU A 24 6.16 7.03 -1.67
CA LEU A 24 6.58 5.66 -1.95
C LEU A 24 7.12 5.60 -3.37
N CYS A 25 8.11 4.72 -3.58
CA CYS A 25 8.59 4.46 -4.91
C CYS A 25 7.77 3.32 -5.52
N GLU A 26 8.04 3.07 -6.79
CA GLU A 26 7.28 2.06 -7.53
C GLU A 26 7.45 0.68 -6.90
N ASP A 27 8.61 0.41 -6.34
CA ASP A 27 8.87 -0.91 -5.76
C ASP A 27 8.25 -1.08 -4.38
N CYS A 28 8.17 0.00 -3.61
CA CYS A 28 7.67 -0.07 -2.24
C CYS A 28 6.16 0.09 -2.15
N ALA A 29 5.56 0.75 -3.13
CA ALA A 29 4.11 0.95 -3.12
C ALA A 29 3.41 -0.39 -3.33
N ARG A 30 2.44 -0.68 -2.47
CA ARG A 30 1.67 -1.92 -2.55
C ARG A 30 0.34 -1.64 -3.23
N PHE A 31 0.16 -2.20 -4.40
CA PHE A 31 -1.06 -1.98 -5.18
C PHE A 31 -2.23 -2.76 -4.57
N GLU A 32 -3.37 -2.10 -4.49
CA GLU A 32 -4.56 -2.70 -3.93
C GLU A 32 -5.79 -2.19 -4.67
N LEU A 33 -6.79 -3.04 -4.78
CA LEU A 33 -8.06 -2.65 -5.38
C LEU A 33 -9.10 -2.56 -4.27
N LEU A 34 -9.67 -1.39 -4.11
CA LEU A 34 -10.65 -1.15 -3.07
C LEU A 34 -12.04 -1.14 -3.67
N ALA A 35 -12.94 -1.91 -3.08
CA ALA A 35 -14.33 -1.94 -3.52
C ALA A 35 -15.07 -0.74 -2.95
N GLU A 36 -15.80 -0.06 -3.82
CA GLU A 36 -16.56 1.11 -3.41
C GLU A 36 -18.05 0.86 -3.49
N GLY A 37 -18.50 -0.26 -2.99
CA GLY A 37 -19.90 -0.57 -3.05
C GLY A 37 -20.29 -0.90 -4.49
N CYS A 38 -21.46 -0.80 -4.87
CA CYS A 38 -22.03 -0.93 -6.22
C CYS A 38 -21.16 -1.61 -7.28
N GLY A 39 -20.21 -2.44 -6.91
CA GLY A 39 -19.38 -3.14 -7.88
C GLY A 39 -18.26 -2.32 -8.48
N THR A 40 -18.02 -1.11 -7.98
CA THR A 40 -16.94 -0.28 -8.46
C THR A 40 -15.69 -0.53 -7.64
N VAL A 41 -14.55 -0.66 -8.31
CA VAL A 41 -13.27 -0.79 -7.63
C VAL A 41 -12.36 0.34 -8.05
N VAL A 42 -11.56 0.81 -7.10
CA VAL A 42 -10.61 1.89 -7.37
C VAL A 42 -9.21 1.43 -6.99
N PRO A 43 -8.20 1.83 -7.74
CA PRO A 43 -6.83 1.48 -7.39
C PRO A 43 -6.34 2.30 -6.22
N ALA A 44 -5.49 1.70 -5.41
CA ALA A 44 -4.90 2.36 -4.27
C ALA A 44 -3.50 1.82 -4.06
N TYR A 45 -2.68 2.62 -3.38
CA TYR A 45 -1.32 2.22 -3.07
C TYR A 45 -1.09 2.46 -1.60
N PHE A 46 -0.53 1.48 -0.93
CA PHE A 46 -0.27 1.55 0.50
C PHE A 46 1.21 1.28 0.78
N CYS A 47 1.71 1.88 1.86
CA CYS A 47 3.03 1.52 2.33
C CYS A 47 2.97 0.17 3.01
N ALA A 48 4.16 -0.39 3.29
CA ALA A 48 4.22 -1.74 3.85
C ALA A 48 3.48 -1.85 5.19
N THR A 49 3.41 -0.75 5.92
CA THR A 49 2.73 -0.75 7.21
C THR A 49 1.21 -0.70 7.03
N CYS A 50 0.74 0.17 6.15
CA CYS A 50 -0.70 0.35 5.97
C CYS A 50 -1.34 -0.83 5.26
N VAL A 51 -0.62 -1.48 4.37
CA VAL A 51 -1.20 -2.54 3.57
C VAL A 51 -1.62 -3.73 4.42
N VAL A 52 -0.96 -3.92 5.56
CA VAL A 52 -1.30 -5.02 6.47
C VAL A 52 -2.16 -4.56 7.64
N ASP A 53 -2.56 -3.30 7.65
CA ASP A 53 -3.35 -2.74 8.73
C ASP A 53 -4.82 -2.73 8.33
N PRO A 54 -5.67 -3.53 8.99
CA PRO A 54 -7.09 -3.60 8.62
C PRO A 54 -7.82 -2.28 8.78
N CYS A 55 -7.30 -1.37 9.61
CA CYS A 55 -7.90 -0.04 9.75
C CYS A 55 -7.65 0.81 8.52
N CYS A 56 -6.58 0.55 7.82
CA CYS A 56 -6.22 1.33 6.64
C CYS A 56 -6.62 0.64 5.36
N ASN A 57 -6.46 -0.67 5.32
CA ASN A 57 -6.68 -1.46 4.12
C ASN A 57 -7.71 -2.55 4.41
N PRO A 58 -8.91 -2.47 3.82
CA PRO A 58 -9.92 -3.50 4.07
C PRO A 58 -9.49 -4.89 3.61
N ASN A 59 -8.52 -4.97 2.73
CA ASN A 59 -8.00 -6.25 2.27
C ASN A 59 -6.75 -6.68 3.03
N ALA A 60 -6.47 -6.03 4.15
CA ALA A 60 -5.24 -6.31 4.89
C ALA A 60 -5.15 -7.75 5.35
N ILE A 61 -6.29 -8.39 5.59
CA ILE A 61 -6.28 -9.77 6.07
C ILE A 61 -5.64 -10.70 5.03
N PHE A 62 -5.81 -10.40 3.76
CA PHE A 62 -5.20 -11.22 2.72
C PHE A 62 -3.69 -11.11 2.74
N TRP A 63 -3.19 -9.92 3.06
CA TRP A 63 -1.75 -9.74 3.17
C TRP A 63 -1.20 -10.42 4.40
N GLN A 64 -1.95 -10.39 5.50
CA GLN A 64 -1.54 -11.08 6.71
C GLN A 64 -1.55 -12.59 6.51
N MET A 65 -2.54 -13.09 5.80
CA MET A 65 -2.62 -14.51 5.54
C MET A 65 -1.47 -15.01 4.70
N LYS A 66 -1.00 -14.18 3.78
CA LYS A 66 0.15 -14.57 2.97
C LYS A 66 1.37 -14.84 3.83
N GLU A 67 1.57 -14.00 4.85
CA GLU A 67 2.72 -14.17 5.71
C GLU A 67 2.59 -15.40 6.60
N THR A 68 1.39 -15.61 7.12
CA THR A 68 1.20 -16.75 8.01
C THR A 68 1.12 -18.06 7.25
N ASP A 69 0.83 -18.00 5.97
CA ASP A 69 0.68 -19.20 5.18
C ASP A 69 2.01 -19.69 4.61
N VAL A 70 3.08 -19.03 4.92
CA VAL A 70 4.40 -19.46 4.44
C VAL A 70 4.79 -20.74 5.14
N ARG A 71 5.22 -21.70 4.38
CA ARG A 71 5.61 -22.99 4.91
C ARG A 71 6.98 -23.35 4.44
#